data_6b27f2522bb2451c7e7206463337b61e
#
_entry.id   6b27f2522bb2451c7e7206463337b61e
#
_cell.length_a   1.000
_cell.length_b   1.000
_cell.length_c   1.000
_cell.angle_alpha   90.00
_cell.angle_beta   90.00
_cell.angle_gamma   90.00
#
_symmetry.space_group_name_H-M   'P 1'
#
loop_
_entity.id
_entity.type
_entity.pdbx_description
1 polymer ?
#
loop_
_entity_poly.entity_id
_entity_poly.type
_entity_poly.pdbx_seq_one_letter_code
_entity_poly.pdbx_strand_id
1 'polypeptide(L)'
;PNKIAVLAQAIFGFHKDCVYLSPAPLYHAAPLRWNMSVHALGGTSVIMEKFDPEHALQLIEKYKCDVGQWVPTHFVRMLKLPEEVRNKYDVSSIKSAVHAAAPIPVPIKEAMIQWWGPVLNEYYAGTEGNGFVFCTSEGWLSHKGTVGQPINCVVHICDENGEEVPVGEEGQIYFESGSMFEYHNDPEKTKAATHEKG
;
A
#
# COMPACT_ATOMS: atom_id res chain seq x y z
N PRO A 1 -3.14 18.84 -10.54
CA PRO A 1 -2.21 17.83 -10.05
C PRO A 1 -2.96 16.53 -9.79
N ASN A 2 -2.35 15.39 -10.10
CA ASN A 2 -2.88 14.08 -9.79
C ASN A 2 -2.96 13.92 -8.25
N LYS A 3 -4.17 13.69 -7.71
CA LYS A 3 -4.40 13.56 -6.25
C LYS A 3 -3.48 12.51 -5.60
N ILE A 4 -3.21 11.40 -6.31
CA ILE A 4 -2.32 10.33 -5.81
C ILE A 4 -0.86 10.81 -5.79
N ALA A 5 -0.41 11.60 -6.75
CA ALA A 5 0.93 12.17 -6.72
C ALA A 5 1.13 13.11 -5.51
N VAL A 6 0.11 13.92 -5.19
CA VAL A 6 0.13 14.78 -3.98
C VAL A 6 0.21 13.92 -2.71
N LEU A 7 -0.61 12.86 -2.63
CA LEU A 7 -0.59 11.91 -1.51
C LEU A 7 0.77 11.20 -1.40
N ALA A 8 1.31 10.73 -2.54
CA ALA A 8 2.61 10.07 -2.60
C ALA A 8 3.73 10.95 -2.04
N GLN A 9 3.72 12.23 -2.36
CA GLN A 9 4.69 13.18 -1.80
C GLN A 9 4.47 13.43 -0.30
N ALA A 10 3.21 13.65 0.10
CA ALA A 10 2.90 14.11 1.46
C ALA A 10 3.16 13.04 2.53
N ILE A 11 2.87 11.76 2.24
CA ILE A 11 2.89 10.70 3.25
C ILE A 11 3.83 9.54 2.94
N PHE A 12 4.23 9.34 1.67
CA PHE A 12 5.11 8.24 1.29
C PHE A 12 6.53 8.68 0.88
N GLY A 13 6.82 9.98 0.94
CA GLY A 13 8.15 10.51 0.64
C GLY A 13 8.56 10.44 -0.83
N PHE A 14 7.61 10.28 -1.75
CA PHE A 14 7.89 10.37 -3.18
C PHE A 14 8.30 11.80 -3.56
N HIS A 15 9.27 11.92 -4.45
CA HIS A 15 9.82 13.23 -4.82
C HIS A 15 10.19 13.29 -6.30
N LYS A 16 10.58 14.45 -6.77
CA LYS A 16 10.96 14.71 -8.16
C LYS A 16 12.13 13.81 -8.48
N ASP A 17 12.89 13.28 -8.49
CA ASP A 17 14.03 12.45 -8.88
C ASP A 17 13.99 11.04 -8.24
N CYS A 18 12.86 10.64 -7.65
CA CYS A 18 12.75 9.30 -7.07
C CYS A 18 12.89 8.20 -8.13
N VAL A 19 13.50 7.10 -7.73
CA VAL A 19 13.61 5.88 -8.54
C VAL A 19 12.71 4.81 -7.96
N TYR A 20 11.62 4.57 -8.65
CA TYR A 20 10.52 3.71 -8.19
C TYR A 20 10.66 2.30 -8.77
N LEU A 21 10.70 1.27 -7.93
CA LEU A 21 10.56 -0.12 -8.35
C LEU A 21 9.09 -0.52 -8.42
N SER A 22 8.67 -0.98 -9.61
CA SER A 22 7.31 -1.47 -9.90
C SER A 22 7.34 -2.98 -10.12
N PRO A 23 7.17 -3.81 -9.06
CA PRO A 23 7.24 -5.27 -9.16
C PRO A 23 5.92 -5.93 -9.53
N ALA A 24 4.81 -5.20 -9.48
CA ALA A 24 3.47 -5.74 -9.71
C ALA A 24 2.95 -5.40 -11.11
N PRO A 25 2.05 -6.24 -11.68
CA PRO A 25 1.53 -6.03 -13.03
C PRO A 25 0.76 -4.72 -13.19
N LEU A 26 0.99 -4.00 -14.29
CA LEU A 26 0.40 -2.68 -14.55
C LEU A 26 -1.11 -2.71 -14.90
N TYR A 27 -1.70 -3.87 -15.11
CA TYR A 27 -3.16 -3.96 -15.31
C TYR A 27 -3.95 -3.80 -14.00
N HIS A 28 -3.30 -3.86 -12.83
CA HIS A 28 -3.91 -3.50 -11.56
C HIS A 28 -3.92 -1.98 -11.34
N ALA A 29 -4.97 -1.49 -10.68
CA ALA A 29 -5.16 -0.06 -10.44
C ALA A 29 -4.01 0.57 -9.64
N ALA A 30 -3.54 -0.08 -8.58
CA ALA A 30 -2.49 0.48 -7.73
C ALA A 30 -1.14 0.61 -8.48
N PRO A 31 -0.53 -0.45 -9.06
CA PRO A 31 0.71 -0.32 -9.81
C PRO A 31 0.65 0.73 -10.92
N LEU A 32 -0.45 0.78 -11.68
CA LEU A 32 -0.62 1.76 -12.73
C LEU A 32 -0.63 3.19 -12.17
N ARG A 33 -1.46 3.44 -11.15
CA ARG A 33 -1.61 4.77 -10.54
C ARG A 33 -0.30 5.27 -9.90
N TRP A 34 0.46 4.38 -9.26
CA TRP A 34 1.76 4.72 -8.68
C TRP A 34 2.78 5.09 -9.76
N ASN A 35 2.91 4.32 -10.85
CA ASN A 35 3.78 4.68 -11.98
C ASN A 35 3.39 6.02 -12.60
N MET A 36 2.10 6.26 -12.84
CA MET A 36 1.62 7.56 -13.34
C MET A 36 1.97 8.71 -12.38
N SER A 37 1.92 8.47 -11.08
CA SER A 37 2.27 9.48 -10.07
C SER A 37 3.76 9.78 -10.07
N VAL A 38 4.62 8.75 -10.16
CA VAL A 38 6.07 8.90 -10.29
C VAL A 38 6.42 9.74 -11.51
N HIS A 39 5.84 9.44 -12.67
CA HIS A 39 6.09 10.22 -13.89
C HIS A 39 5.55 11.66 -13.78
N ALA A 40 4.40 11.86 -13.15
CA ALA A 40 3.87 13.21 -12.90
C ALA A 40 4.76 14.05 -11.98
N LEU A 41 5.55 13.41 -11.11
CA LEU A 41 6.52 14.05 -10.23
C LEU A 41 7.89 14.25 -10.90
N GLY A 42 8.13 13.65 -12.07
CA GLY A 42 9.42 13.70 -12.77
C GLY A 42 10.41 12.63 -12.30
N GLY A 43 9.94 11.59 -11.60
CA GLY A 43 10.74 10.43 -11.19
C GLY A 43 10.92 9.39 -12.29
N THR A 44 11.67 8.34 -11.97
CA THR A 44 11.99 7.22 -12.86
C THR A 44 11.30 5.95 -12.39
N SER A 45 10.66 5.19 -13.28
CA SER A 45 10.11 3.87 -12.98
C SER A 45 11.00 2.76 -13.52
N VAL A 46 11.35 1.82 -12.65
CA VAL A 46 11.97 0.53 -12.98
C VAL A 46 10.87 -0.53 -12.94
N ILE A 47 10.43 -1.00 -14.10
CA ILE A 47 9.28 -1.89 -14.22
C ILE A 47 9.77 -3.32 -14.42
N MET A 48 9.29 -4.24 -13.56
CA MET A 48 9.53 -5.67 -13.73
C MET A 48 8.44 -6.28 -14.63
N GLU A 49 8.84 -7.04 -15.63
CA GLU A 49 7.90 -7.80 -16.46
C GLU A 49 7.16 -8.87 -15.64
N LYS A 50 7.91 -9.54 -14.76
CA LYS A 50 7.39 -10.54 -13.82
C LYS A 50 8.16 -10.43 -12.51
N PHE A 51 7.45 -10.54 -11.40
CA PHE A 51 8.11 -10.54 -10.09
C PHE A 51 9.00 -11.78 -9.91
N ASP A 52 10.28 -11.54 -9.70
CA ASP A 52 11.26 -12.49 -9.17
C ASP A 52 11.95 -11.86 -7.96
N PRO A 53 12.04 -12.56 -6.81
CA PRO A 53 12.51 -11.96 -5.57
C PRO A 53 14.01 -11.57 -5.61
N GLU A 54 14.88 -12.40 -6.19
CA GLU A 54 16.31 -12.04 -6.30
C GLU A 54 16.52 -10.92 -7.32
N HIS A 55 15.83 -10.98 -8.46
CA HIS A 55 15.91 -9.94 -9.47
C HIS A 55 15.43 -8.57 -8.94
N ALA A 56 14.42 -8.57 -8.05
CA ALA A 56 13.99 -7.34 -7.39
C ALA A 56 15.10 -6.71 -6.55
N LEU A 57 15.86 -7.51 -5.79
CA LEU A 57 17.03 -7.03 -5.02
C LEU A 57 18.15 -6.51 -5.93
N GLN A 58 18.42 -7.19 -7.03
CA GLN A 58 19.38 -6.74 -8.06
C GLN A 58 18.99 -5.37 -8.64
N LEU A 59 17.71 -5.17 -8.93
CA LEU A 59 17.22 -3.91 -9.49
C LEU A 59 17.30 -2.77 -8.47
N ILE A 60 16.98 -3.05 -7.19
CA ILE A 60 17.13 -2.07 -6.10
C ILE A 60 18.58 -1.59 -6.02
N GLU A 61 19.52 -2.52 -5.95
CA GLU A 61 20.94 -2.17 -5.87
C GLU A 61 21.43 -1.44 -7.12
N LYS A 62 21.12 -1.98 -8.31
CA LYS A 62 21.60 -1.47 -9.60
C LYS A 62 21.14 -0.05 -9.88
N TYR A 63 19.85 0.22 -9.65
CA TYR A 63 19.24 1.51 -9.97
C TYR A 63 19.10 2.43 -8.76
N LYS A 64 19.55 1.96 -7.58
CA LYS A 64 19.39 2.68 -6.31
C LYS A 64 17.95 3.12 -6.08
N CYS A 65 17.01 2.17 -6.29
CA CYS A 65 15.60 2.43 -6.07
C CYS A 65 15.37 2.89 -4.63
N ASP A 66 14.71 4.02 -4.45
CA ASP A 66 14.44 4.60 -3.13
C ASP A 66 12.97 4.47 -2.71
N VAL A 67 12.08 4.22 -3.66
CA VAL A 67 10.65 3.98 -3.40
C VAL A 67 10.15 2.76 -4.18
N GLY A 68 9.09 2.12 -3.70
CA GLY A 68 8.46 1.00 -4.39
C GLY A 68 7.08 0.66 -3.81
N GLN A 69 6.21 0.04 -4.64
CA GLN A 69 4.91 -0.43 -4.19
C GLN A 69 4.85 -1.96 -4.29
N TRP A 70 4.48 -2.58 -3.19
CA TRP A 70 4.57 -4.01 -2.97
C TRP A 70 3.23 -4.61 -2.56
N VAL A 71 3.17 -5.94 -2.57
CA VAL A 71 2.11 -6.70 -1.91
C VAL A 71 2.74 -7.72 -0.95
N PRO A 72 2.02 -8.17 0.10
CA PRO A 72 2.59 -9.08 1.11
C PRO A 72 3.25 -10.34 0.55
N THR A 73 2.72 -10.89 -0.54
CA THR A 73 3.30 -12.07 -1.20
C THR A 73 4.70 -11.81 -1.78
N HIS A 74 5.03 -10.58 -2.18
CA HIS A 74 6.39 -10.22 -2.59
C HIS A 74 7.35 -10.36 -1.41
N PHE A 75 7.01 -9.82 -0.26
CA PHE A 75 7.81 -9.91 0.96
C PHE A 75 8.01 -11.35 1.41
N VAL A 76 6.94 -12.16 1.42
CA VAL A 76 7.04 -13.60 1.73
C VAL A 76 8.03 -14.30 0.80
N ARG A 77 7.99 -14.01 -0.50
CA ARG A 77 8.90 -14.62 -1.48
C ARG A 77 10.34 -14.14 -1.30
N MET A 78 10.57 -12.87 -0.99
CA MET A 78 11.91 -12.34 -0.71
C MET A 78 12.50 -12.92 0.58
N LEU A 79 11.71 -13.05 1.65
CA LEU A 79 12.16 -13.66 2.90
C LEU A 79 12.46 -15.16 2.79
N LYS A 80 11.89 -15.85 1.79
CA LYS A 80 12.20 -17.26 1.48
C LYS A 80 13.53 -17.45 0.73
N LEU A 81 14.14 -16.39 0.22
CA LEU A 81 15.49 -16.49 -0.33
C LEU A 81 16.48 -16.91 0.75
N PRO A 82 17.51 -17.73 0.42
CA PRO A 82 18.62 -18.00 1.32
C PRO A 82 19.22 -16.71 1.88
N GLU A 83 19.70 -16.77 3.11
CA GLU A 83 20.25 -15.59 3.78
C GLU A 83 21.46 -15.02 3.03
N GLU A 84 22.32 -15.88 2.51
CA GLU A 84 23.45 -15.48 1.66
C GLU A 84 23.01 -14.71 0.39
N VAL A 85 21.86 -15.05 -0.18
CA VAL A 85 21.30 -14.31 -1.33
C VAL A 85 20.76 -12.98 -0.90
N ARG A 86 20.04 -12.92 0.24
CA ARG A 86 19.48 -11.67 0.76
C ARG A 86 20.56 -10.67 1.14
N ASN A 87 21.69 -11.15 1.71
CA ASN A 87 22.79 -10.32 2.16
C ASN A 87 23.76 -9.93 1.04
N LYS A 88 23.58 -10.48 -0.16
CA LYS A 88 24.44 -10.19 -1.32
C LYS A 88 24.19 -8.78 -1.90
N TYR A 89 22.96 -8.26 -1.74
CA TYR A 89 22.52 -7.03 -2.39
C TYR A 89 22.32 -5.89 -1.40
N ASP A 90 22.79 -4.70 -1.77
CA ASP A 90 22.58 -3.47 -1.00
C ASP A 90 21.19 -2.90 -1.28
N VAL A 91 20.30 -2.99 -0.31
CA VAL A 91 18.93 -2.45 -0.35
C VAL A 91 18.77 -1.15 0.45
N SER A 92 19.86 -0.58 0.95
CA SER A 92 19.84 0.62 1.82
C SER A 92 19.35 1.89 1.13
N SER A 93 19.25 1.87 -0.20
CA SER A 93 18.64 2.96 -0.97
C SER A 93 17.14 3.12 -0.72
N ILE A 94 16.43 2.03 -0.34
CA ILE A 94 14.97 2.09 -0.10
C ILE A 94 14.67 3.00 1.09
N LYS A 95 13.84 4.01 0.86
CA LYS A 95 13.34 4.97 1.86
C LYS A 95 11.85 4.79 2.13
N SER A 96 11.10 4.28 1.15
CA SER A 96 9.68 4.01 1.33
C SER A 96 9.25 2.76 0.53
N ALA A 97 8.95 1.70 1.26
CA ALA A 97 8.37 0.47 0.73
C ALA A 97 6.87 0.45 1.04
N VAL A 98 6.08 0.98 0.11
CA VAL A 98 4.61 1.06 0.26
C VAL A 98 3.99 -0.31 -0.03
N HIS A 99 3.13 -0.81 0.84
CA HIS A 99 2.41 -2.07 0.57
C HIS A 99 0.91 -1.97 0.89
N ALA A 100 0.14 -2.80 0.22
CA ALA A 100 -1.31 -2.85 0.34
C ALA A 100 -1.88 -4.12 -0.30
N ALA A 101 -3.18 -4.13 -0.53
CA ALA A 101 -3.98 -5.08 -1.30
C ALA A 101 -4.30 -6.41 -0.59
N ALA A 102 -3.63 -6.74 0.50
CA ALA A 102 -3.93 -7.92 1.32
C ALA A 102 -3.41 -7.72 2.74
N PRO A 103 -3.96 -8.41 3.74
CA PRO A 103 -3.39 -8.45 5.08
C PRO A 103 -1.96 -9.01 5.04
N ILE A 104 -1.06 -8.39 5.78
CA ILE A 104 0.31 -8.88 5.96
C ILE A 104 0.44 -9.63 7.30
N PRO A 105 0.93 -10.88 7.31
CA PRO A 105 1.17 -11.58 8.57
C PRO A 105 2.20 -10.83 9.43
N VAL A 106 1.92 -10.71 10.74
CA VAL A 106 2.77 -10.00 11.70
C VAL A 106 4.25 -10.44 11.60
N PRO A 107 4.59 -11.75 11.61
CA PRO A 107 6.00 -12.17 11.50
C PRO A 107 6.69 -11.75 10.20
N ILE A 108 5.93 -11.66 9.10
CA ILE A 108 6.48 -11.24 7.81
C ILE A 108 6.84 -9.75 7.83
N LYS A 109 5.95 -8.91 8.36
CA LYS A 109 6.21 -7.46 8.45
C LYS A 109 7.34 -7.15 9.41
N GLU A 110 7.40 -7.84 10.56
CA GLU A 110 8.51 -7.75 11.51
C GLU A 110 9.86 -8.11 10.85
N ALA A 111 9.93 -9.26 10.16
CA ALA A 111 11.14 -9.70 9.50
C ALA A 111 11.58 -8.72 8.38
N MET A 112 10.63 -8.13 7.65
CA MET A 112 10.94 -7.12 6.65
C MET A 112 11.45 -5.82 7.27
N ILE A 113 10.84 -5.35 8.36
CA ILE A 113 11.31 -4.16 9.09
C ILE A 113 12.70 -4.41 9.68
N GLN A 114 12.96 -5.61 10.20
CA GLN A 114 14.29 -5.98 10.70
C GLN A 114 15.34 -5.98 9.60
N TRP A 115 14.98 -6.41 8.38
CA TRP A 115 15.90 -6.49 7.25
C TRP A 115 16.10 -5.14 6.53
N TRP A 116 15.00 -4.44 6.20
CA TRP A 116 15.04 -3.21 5.41
C TRP A 116 15.08 -1.92 6.25
N GLY A 117 14.83 -2.04 7.54
CA GLY A 117 14.60 -0.91 8.44
C GLY A 117 13.12 -0.47 8.48
N PRO A 118 12.80 0.58 9.24
CA PRO A 118 11.43 1.08 9.43
C PRO A 118 10.93 1.90 8.23
N VAL A 119 11.05 1.34 7.03
CA VAL A 119 10.69 1.98 5.75
C VAL A 119 9.40 1.43 5.14
N LEU A 120 8.77 0.43 5.80
CA LEU A 120 7.52 -0.16 5.33
C LEU A 120 6.34 0.74 5.70
N ASN A 121 5.63 1.19 4.69
CA ASN A 121 4.43 2.00 4.82
C ASN A 121 3.23 1.21 4.26
N GLU A 122 2.17 1.09 5.04
CA GLU A 122 0.96 0.37 4.65
C GLU A 122 -0.18 1.32 4.37
N TYR A 123 -0.98 1.01 3.37
CA TYR A 123 -2.28 1.64 3.25
C TYR A 123 -3.38 0.60 3.01
N TYR A 124 -4.59 0.92 3.49
CA TYR A 124 -5.81 0.21 3.22
C TYR A 124 -6.78 1.15 2.51
N ALA A 125 -7.19 0.80 1.30
CA ALA A 125 -8.08 1.61 0.46
C ALA A 125 -8.71 0.75 -0.63
N GLY A 126 -9.90 1.14 -1.10
CA GLY A 126 -10.57 0.57 -2.26
C GLY A 126 -10.20 1.27 -3.58
N THR A 127 -10.41 0.58 -4.69
CA THR A 127 -10.29 1.16 -6.04
C THR A 127 -11.35 2.25 -6.27
N GLU A 128 -12.46 2.16 -5.58
CA GLU A 128 -13.58 3.09 -5.53
C GLU A 128 -13.16 4.48 -5.02
N GLY A 129 -12.11 4.56 -4.22
CA GLY A 129 -11.61 5.83 -3.67
C GLY A 129 -12.48 6.41 -2.57
N ASN A 130 -13.25 5.55 -1.89
CA ASN A 130 -14.19 5.89 -0.84
C ASN A 130 -13.54 6.18 0.52
N GLY A 131 -12.27 5.76 0.72
CA GLY A 131 -11.54 6.02 1.95
C GLY A 131 -10.08 5.62 1.84
N PHE A 132 -9.28 6.08 2.80
CA PHE A 132 -7.86 5.82 2.85
C PHE A 132 -7.37 5.73 4.30
N VAL A 133 -6.77 4.60 4.66
CA VAL A 133 -6.14 4.37 5.96
C VAL A 133 -4.64 4.18 5.74
N PHE A 134 -3.83 4.69 6.63
CA PHE A 134 -2.37 4.69 6.51
C PHE A 134 -1.67 4.31 7.80
N CYS A 135 -0.58 3.56 7.68
CA CYS A 135 0.26 3.15 8.79
C CYS A 135 1.75 3.20 8.43
N THR A 136 2.54 3.88 9.26
CA THR A 136 4.02 3.81 9.18
C THR A 136 4.55 2.56 9.87
N SER A 137 5.84 2.24 9.65
CA SER A 137 6.51 1.17 10.42
C SER A 137 6.47 1.41 11.93
N GLU A 138 6.68 2.65 12.39
CA GLU A 138 6.68 3.01 13.81
C GLU A 138 5.27 2.85 14.42
N GLY A 139 4.24 3.35 13.72
CA GLY A 139 2.85 3.18 14.14
C GLY A 139 2.47 1.71 14.23
N TRP A 140 2.90 0.92 13.24
CA TRP A 140 2.64 -0.52 13.23
C TRP A 140 3.39 -1.27 14.33
N LEU A 141 4.65 -0.93 14.63
CA LEU A 141 5.43 -1.55 15.70
C LEU A 141 4.81 -1.30 17.09
N SER A 142 4.15 -0.14 17.26
CA SER A 142 3.41 0.20 18.49
C SER A 142 2.08 -0.56 18.61
N HIS A 143 1.46 -0.92 17.46
CA HIS A 143 0.15 -1.56 17.40
C HIS A 143 0.15 -2.65 16.31
N LYS A 144 0.85 -3.77 16.58
CA LYS A 144 1.03 -4.86 15.61
C LYS A 144 -0.30 -5.43 15.14
N GLY A 145 -0.42 -5.59 13.82
CA GLY A 145 -1.65 -6.06 13.17
C GLY A 145 -2.61 -4.95 12.73
N THR A 146 -2.34 -3.70 13.14
CA THR A 146 -3.14 -2.56 12.64
C THR A 146 -2.89 -2.28 11.17
N VAL A 147 -3.90 -1.75 10.47
CA VAL A 147 -3.76 -1.13 9.14
C VAL A 147 -3.56 0.38 9.22
N GLY A 148 -3.58 0.96 10.42
CA GLY A 148 -3.29 2.37 10.70
C GLY A 148 -4.51 3.21 11.03
N GLN A 149 -4.43 4.48 10.63
CA GLN A 149 -5.45 5.49 10.92
C GLN A 149 -6.00 6.10 9.63
N PRO A 150 -7.28 6.52 9.62
CA PRO A 150 -7.91 7.14 8.47
C PRO A 150 -7.29 8.51 8.16
N ILE A 151 -7.21 8.85 6.86
CA ILE A 151 -6.77 10.15 6.37
C ILE A 151 -7.89 10.74 5.52
N ASN A 152 -8.38 11.92 5.91
CA ASN A 152 -9.46 12.64 5.23
C ASN A 152 -10.75 11.81 5.05
N CYS A 153 -11.01 10.88 5.95
CA CYS A 153 -12.26 10.12 6.03
C CYS A 153 -12.51 9.71 7.49
N VAL A 154 -13.75 9.33 7.79
CA VAL A 154 -14.10 8.62 9.02
C VAL A 154 -14.28 7.15 8.70
N VAL A 155 -13.83 6.28 9.58
CA VAL A 155 -14.04 4.83 9.48
C VAL A 155 -15.08 4.42 10.50
N HIS A 156 -16.13 3.75 10.03
CA HIS A 156 -17.17 3.15 10.84
C HIS A 156 -17.08 1.64 10.75
N ILE A 157 -17.19 0.96 11.88
CA ILE A 157 -17.29 -0.50 11.94
C ILE A 157 -18.70 -0.82 12.41
N CYS A 158 -19.49 -1.45 11.55
CA CYS A 158 -20.93 -1.63 11.77
C CYS A 158 -21.32 -3.10 11.74
N ASP A 159 -22.41 -3.41 12.43
CA ASP A 159 -23.09 -4.69 12.36
C ASP A 159 -23.89 -4.87 11.05
N GLU A 160 -24.62 -5.97 10.93
CA GLU A 160 -25.46 -6.28 9.76
C GLU A 160 -26.67 -5.32 9.58
N ASN A 161 -27.03 -4.55 10.62
CA ASN A 161 -28.07 -3.54 10.57
C ASN A 161 -27.53 -2.14 10.26
N GLY A 162 -26.21 -2.00 10.10
CA GLY A 162 -25.53 -0.73 9.85
C GLY A 162 -25.34 0.15 11.09
N GLU A 163 -25.49 -0.42 12.30
CA GLU A 163 -25.21 0.29 13.55
C GLU A 163 -23.77 0.04 14.01
N GLU A 164 -23.10 1.07 14.52
CA GLU A 164 -21.72 0.96 14.98
C GLU A 164 -21.58 -0.06 16.12
N VAL A 165 -20.59 -0.93 15.99
CA VAL A 165 -20.26 -1.90 17.03
C VAL A 165 -19.29 -1.31 18.06
N PRO A 166 -19.31 -1.79 19.32
CA PRO A 166 -18.33 -1.39 20.34
C PRO A 166 -16.88 -1.64 19.94
N VAL A 167 -15.97 -0.84 20.47
CA VAL A 167 -14.53 -1.03 20.26
C VAL A 167 -14.08 -2.42 20.72
N GLY A 168 -13.41 -3.15 19.82
CA GLY A 168 -12.95 -4.53 20.05
C GLY A 168 -13.86 -5.59 19.44
N GLU A 169 -15.00 -5.22 18.89
CA GLU A 169 -15.88 -6.12 18.14
C GLU A 169 -15.60 -6.05 16.63
N GLU A 170 -15.86 -7.15 15.94
CA GLU A 170 -15.71 -7.25 14.48
C GLU A 170 -16.99 -6.79 13.79
N GLY A 171 -16.84 -6.11 12.64
CA GLY A 171 -17.98 -5.64 11.85
C GLY A 171 -17.56 -5.30 10.42
N GLN A 172 -18.52 -4.85 9.64
CA GLN A 172 -18.31 -4.35 8.30
C GLN A 172 -17.73 -2.95 8.34
N ILE A 173 -16.68 -2.71 7.51
CA ILE A 173 -16.06 -1.40 7.42
C ILE A 173 -16.83 -0.51 6.43
N TYR A 174 -17.12 0.72 6.85
CA TYR A 174 -17.63 1.80 6.01
C TYR A 174 -16.71 3.02 6.10
N PHE A 175 -16.64 3.77 5.01
CA PHE A 175 -15.90 5.02 4.93
C PHE A 175 -16.85 6.18 4.69
N GLU A 176 -16.81 7.19 5.55
CA GLU A 176 -17.41 8.48 5.33
C GLU A 176 -16.34 9.46 4.84
N SER A 177 -16.37 9.84 3.58
CA SER A 177 -15.30 10.65 2.97
C SER A 177 -15.79 11.79 2.07
N GLY A 178 -17.08 11.94 1.90
CA GLY A 178 -17.68 12.87 0.93
C GLY A 178 -17.37 12.53 -0.54
N SER A 179 -16.75 11.37 -0.80
CA SER A 179 -16.51 10.86 -2.15
C SER A 179 -17.58 9.85 -2.51
N MET A 180 -18.30 10.10 -3.59
CA MET A 180 -19.26 9.15 -4.14
C MET A 180 -18.64 8.37 -5.30
N PHE A 181 -19.03 7.13 -5.46
CA PHE A 181 -18.65 6.29 -6.60
C PHE A 181 -19.88 5.55 -7.13
N GLU A 182 -19.79 5.11 -8.38
CA GLU A 182 -20.82 4.29 -9.01
C GLU A 182 -20.15 3.14 -9.78
N TYR A 183 -20.73 1.95 -9.69
CA TYR A 183 -20.34 0.85 -10.56
C TYR A 183 -21.00 1.05 -11.93
N HIS A 184 -20.20 0.95 -12.98
CA HIS A 184 -20.64 1.20 -14.35
C HIS A 184 -21.80 0.27 -14.75
N ASN A 185 -22.95 0.86 -15.13
CA ASN A 185 -24.17 0.15 -15.50
C ASN A 185 -24.68 -0.85 -14.44
N ASP A 186 -24.38 -0.66 -13.16
CA ASP A 186 -24.80 -1.54 -12.07
C ASP A 186 -25.25 -0.74 -10.83
N PRO A 187 -26.45 -0.13 -10.90
CA PRO A 187 -26.98 0.67 -9.81
C PRO A 187 -27.33 -0.18 -8.57
N GLU A 188 -27.70 -1.45 -8.73
CA GLU A 188 -28.00 -2.33 -7.62
C GLU A 188 -26.72 -2.64 -6.80
N LYS A 189 -25.63 -2.94 -7.47
CA LYS A 189 -24.32 -3.13 -6.82
C LYS A 189 -23.83 -1.84 -6.17
N THR A 190 -24.03 -0.70 -6.80
CA THR A 190 -23.70 0.60 -6.21
C THR A 190 -24.46 0.82 -4.92
N LYS A 191 -25.78 0.60 -4.93
CA LYS A 191 -26.63 0.70 -3.74
C LYS A 191 -26.21 -0.28 -2.63
N ALA A 192 -25.89 -1.52 -2.98
CA ALA A 192 -25.45 -2.53 -2.00
C ALA A 192 -24.08 -2.20 -1.36
N ALA A 193 -23.25 -1.39 -2.00
CA ALA A 193 -21.94 -0.97 -1.50
C ALA A 193 -21.97 0.37 -0.76
N THR A 194 -23.13 1.03 -0.67
CA THR A 194 -23.33 2.29 0.05
C THR A 194 -24.23 2.08 1.25
N HIS A 195 -23.94 2.80 2.34
CA HIS A 195 -24.80 2.82 3.52
C HIS A 195 -25.92 3.86 3.34
N GLU A 196 -27.10 3.63 3.93
CA GLU A 196 -28.25 4.55 3.79
C GLU A 196 -28.00 5.94 4.42
N LYS A 197 -27.05 6.04 5.35
CA LYS A 197 -26.65 7.30 5.99
C LYS A 197 -25.63 8.11 5.19
N GLY A 198 -25.22 7.65 3.99
CA GLY A 198 -24.28 8.33 3.08
C GLY A 198 -22.96 7.63 2.92
#